data_5b4cd7fb840e570661c5b8e3edc8c618
#
_entry.id   5b4cd7fb840e570661c5b8e3edc8c618
#
_cell.length_a   1.000
_cell.length_b   1.000
_cell.length_c   1.000
_cell.angle_alpha   90.00
_cell.angle_beta   90.00
_cell.angle_gamma   90.00
#
_symmetry.space_group_name_H-M   'P 1'
#
loop_
_entity.id
_entity.type
_entity.pdbx_description
1 polymer ?
#
loop_
_entity_poly.entity_id
_entity_poly.type
_entity_poly.pdbx_seq_one_letter_code
_entity_poly.pdbx_strand_id
1 'polypeptide(L)'
;RVISGESGAAPAGFLYSLMTDEGLAPLRGKLGVNEKSRILLFSTEGDTDPENYRRVAAFFGVGRDDCAVTKQVHGNEVRVVTGADKHVCGSKTPYEADGLVTTERGLPIFCFVADCVPALLCDAEHGVIAAVHCGWRSSVADILGVTVEKMCALGAEPESICAAMGASIGRCCFETDDDVPDAVKKYLGCDAEEFFDRRPGGKTMVDLRAANAMRLRQLGLRAENIDVSRECTMCSHEKYWSHRYTQRMGQGRGSLAAGIVLD
;
A
#
# COMPACT_ATOMS: atom_id res chain seq x y z
N ARG A 1 -18.66 -16.28 0.36
CA ARG A 1 -19.26 -15.62 1.52
C ARG A 1 -18.19 -14.77 2.16
N VAL A 2 -18.22 -13.46 1.91
CA VAL A 2 -17.27 -12.54 2.54
C VAL A 2 -17.79 -12.28 3.95
N ILE A 3 -17.06 -12.72 4.95
CA ILE A 3 -17.31 -12.34 6.34
C ILE A 3 -16.27 -11.25 6.63
N SER A 4 -16.71 -10.00 6.62
CA SER A 4 -15.90 -8.84 6.95
C SER A 4 -16.49 -8.22 8.22
N GLY A 5 -15.68 -7.93 9.22
CA GLY A 5 -16.06 -6.99 10.27
C GLY A 5 -16.31 -5.61 9.64
N GLU A 6 -16.98 -4.73 10.34
CA GLU A 6 -17.44 -3.42 9.82
C GLU A 6 -16.32 -2.58 9.18
N SER A 7 -15.07 -2.76 9.60
CA SER A 7 -13.88 -2.07 9.09
C SER A 7 -13.26 -2.66 7.82
N GLY A 8 -13.59 -3.90 7.46
CA GLY A 8 -12.99 -4.61 6.32
C GLY A 8 -13.77 -4.50 5.00
N ALA A 9 -14.89 -3.79 4.97
CA ALA A 9 -15.82 -3.82 3.85
C ALA A 9 -15.37 -3.02 2.61
N ALA A 10 -14.55 -1.99 2.75
CA ALA A 10 -14.23 -1.10 1.64
C ALA A 10 -13.19 -1.66 0.66
N PRO A 11 -12.13 -2.36 1.11
CA PRO A 11 -11.25 -3.09 0.19
C PRO A 11 -11.98 -4.22 -0.54
N ALA A 12 -12.91 -4.89 0.15
CA ALA A 12 -13.79 -5.87 -0.48
C ALA A 12 -14.72 -5.21 -1.52
N GLY A 13 -15.15 -3.97 -1.29
CA GLY A 13 -15.91 -3.16 -2.24
C GLY A 13 -15.13 -2.85 -3.51
N PHE A 14 -13.85 -2.48 -3.40
CA PHE A 14 -13.00 -2.24 -4.56
C PHE A 14 -12.76 -3.54 -5.36
N LEU A 15 -12.39 -4.62 -4.69
CA LEU A 15 -12.22 -5.91 -5.34
C LEU A 15 -13.52 -6.38 -5.99
N TYR A 16 -14.66 -6.18 -5.32
CA TYR A 16 -15.98 -6.48 -5.87
C TYR A 16 -16.24 -5.64 -7.13
N SER A 17 -15.99 -4.33 -7.10
CA SER A 17 -16.12 -3.48 -8.28
C SER A 17 -15.17 -3.88 -9.39
N LEU A 18 -13.90 -4.16 -9.08
CA LEU A 18 -12.91 -4.63 -10.06
C LEU A 18 -13.36 -5.92 -10.74
N MET A 19 -14.03 -6.82 -10.01
CA MET A 19 -14.50 -8.11 -10.54
C MET A 19 -15.85 -8.03 -11.24
N THR A 20 -16.72 -7.07 -10.89
CA THR A 20 -18.11 -7.02 -11.39
C THR A 20 -18.41 -5.83 -12.30
N ASP A 21 -17.62 -4.75 -12.25
CA ASP A 21 -17.81 -3.57 -13.10
C ASP A 21 -17.17 -3.81 -14.46
N GLU A 22 -18.00 -3.83 -15.50
CA GLU A 22 -17.54 -4.00 -16.89
C GLU A 22 -16.62 -2.87 -17.36
N GLY A 23 -16.79 -1.65 -16.81
CA GLY A 23 -15.90 -0.53 -17.05
C GLY A 23 -14.46 -0.74 -16.57
N LEU A 24 -14.28 -1.64 -15.61
CA LEU A 24 -12.98 -2.03 -15.06
C LEU A 24 -12.42 -3.33 -15.68
N ALA A 25 -13.11 -3.93 -16.65
CA ALA A 25 -12.66 -5.14 -17.32
C ALA A 25 -11.27 -4.99 -18.00
N PRO A 26 -10.93 -3.87 -18.64
CA PRO A 26 -9.58 -3.68 -19.19
C PRO A 26 -8.51 -3.63 -18.12
N LEU A 27 -8.80 -3.02 -16.97
CA LEU A 27 -7.88 -2.96 -15.82
C LEU A 27 -7.73 -4.36 -15.21
N ARG A 28 -8.84 -5.09 -15.03
CA ARG A 28 -8.84 -6.47 -14.55
C ARG A 28 -7.99 -7.39 -15.43
N GLY A 29 -8.13 -7.26 -16.77
CA GLY A 29 -7.33 -8.04 -17.72
C GLY A 29 -5.83 -7.70 -17.65
N LYS A 30 -5.49 -6.42 -17.54
CA LYS A 30 -4.10 -5.96 -17.42
C LYS A 30 -3.44 -6.37 -16.10
N LEU A 31 -4.20 -6.36 -15.00
CA LEU A 31 -3.73 -6.81 -13.69
C LEU A 31 -3.57 -8.34 -13.61
N GLY A 32 -3.96 -9.07 -14.64
CA GLY A 32 -4.01 -10.53 -14.60
C GLY A 32 -4.98 -11.06 -13.53
N VAL A 33 -5.82 -10.17 -12.96
CA VAL A 33 -6.76 -10.52 -11.91
C VAL A 33 -7.88 -11.36 -12.50
N ASN A 34 -8.00 -12.59 -12.02
CA ASN A 34 -9.01 -13.53 -12.46
C ASN A 34 -9.66 -14.21 -11.24
N GLU A 35 -10.53 -15.15 -11.47
CA GLU A 35 -11.25 -15.89 -10.40
C GLU A 35 -10.33 -16.63 -9.42
N LYS A 36 -9.06 -16.84 -9.77
CA LYS A 36 -8.04 -17.47 -8.93
C LYS A 36 -7.14 -16.48 -8.20
N SER A 37 -7.18 -15.21 -8.60
CA SER A 37 -6.34 -14.16 -7.97
C SER A 37 -6.85 -13.84 -6.57
N ARG A 38 -5.93 -13.69 -5.63
CA ARG A 38 -6.22 -13.36 -4.23
C ARG A 38 -5.52 -12.06 -3.85
N ILE A 39 -6.27 -10.97 -3.84
CA ILE A 39 -5.83 -9.64 -3.41
C ILE A 39 -6.58 -9.30 -2.14
N LEU A 40 -5.87 -8.88 -1.09
CA LEU A 40 -6.47 -8.62 0.19
C LEU A 40 -5.99 -7.30 0.80
N LEU A 41 -6.95 -6.51 1.27
CA LEU A 41 -6.73 -5.39 2.15
C LEU A 41 -7.52 -5.65 3.46
N PHE A 42 -6.81 -5.78 4.57
CA PHE A 42 -7.44 -6.03 5.87
C PHE A 42 -7.22 -4.89 6.86
N SER A 43 -8.19 -4.73 7.77
CA SER A 43 -8.03 -3.97 8.99
C SER A 43 -7.60 -4.93 10.10
N THR A 44 -6.43 -4.70 10.69
CA THR A 44 -5.95 -5.44 11.85
C THR A 44 -5.85 -4.54 13.08
N GLU A 45 -6.19 -5.05 14.24
CA GLU A 45 -6.04 -4.32 15.51
C GLU A 45 -4.62 -4.48 16.06
N GLY A 46 -3.60 -3.90 15.38
CA GLY A 46 -2.22 -3.85 15.86
C GLY A 46 -1.57 -5.21 16.16
N ASP A 47 -0.33 -5.20 16.67
CA ASP A 47 0.49 -6.39 17.02
C ASP A 47 -0.12 -7.29 18.13
N THR A 48 -1.27 -6.92 18.66
CA THR A 48 -1.92 -7.59 19.77
C THR A 48 -3.03 -8.56 19.37
N ASP A 49 -3.33 -8.69 18.06
CA ASP A 49 -4.40 -9.57 17.60
C ASP A 49 -3.89 -10.71 16.67
N PRO A 50 -3.36 -11.80 17.27
CA PRO A 50 -2.89 -12.96 16.50
C PRO A 50 -3.97 -13.63 15.65
N GLU A 51 -5.23 -13.47 16.01
CA GLU A 51 -6.36 -14.09 15.28
C GLU A 51 -6.59 -13.36 13.95
N ASN A 52 -6.54 -12.03 13.92
CA ASN A 52 -6.66 -11.28 12.67
C ASN A 52 -5.51 -11.57 11.72
N TYR A 53 -4.27 -11.73 12.22
CA TYR A 53 -3.15 -12.16 11.36
C TYR A 53 -3.35 -13.56 10.78
N ARG A 54 -3.96 -14.49 11.52
CA ARG A 54 -4.34 -15.81 10.98
C ARG A 54 -5.38 -15.69 9.87
N ARG A 55 -6.38 -14.83 10.04
CA ARG A 55 -7.42 -14.58 9.03
C ARG A 55 -6.82 -13.98 7.77
N VAL A 56 -5.89 -13.04 7.91
CA VAL A 56 -5.14 -12.44 6.78
C VAL A 56 -4.37 -13.53 6.02
N ALA A 57 -3.56 -14.34 6.69
CA ALA A 57 -2.81 -15.42 6.07
C ALA A 57 -3.73 -16.47 5.41
N ALA A 58 -4.80 -16.88 6.12
CA ALA A 58 -5.78 -17.84 5.62
C ALA A 58 -6.50 -17.36 4.35
N PHE A 59 -6.68 -16.06 4.16
CA PHE A 59 -7.24 -15.51 2.93
C PHE A 59 -6.34 -15.80 1.72
N PHE A 60 -5.02 -15.77 1.90
CA PHE A 60 -4.05 -16.17 0.87
C PHE A 60 -3.86 -17.70 0.79
N GLY A 61 -4.58 -18.48 1.58
CA GLY A 61 -4.49 -19.93 1.60
C GLY A 61 -3.23 -20.48 2.27
N VAL A 62 -2.57 -19.66 3.11
CA VAL A 62 -1.32 -20.02 3.80
C VAL A 62 -1.46 -19.93 5.32
N GLY A 63 -0.51 -20.52 6.03
CA GLY A 63 -0.37 -20.34 7.47
C GLY A 63 0.18 -18.97 7.84
N ARG A 64 -0.03 -18.56 9.09
CA ARG A 64 0.51 -17.30 9.63
C ARG A 64 2.04 -17.23 9.54
N ASP A 65 2.71 -18.36 9.55
CA ASP A 65 4.16 -18.51 9.52
C ASP A 65 4.73 -18.55 8.09
N ASP A 66 3.84 -18.52 7.09
CA ASP A 66 4.20 -18.64 5.68
C ASP A 66 4.19 -17.32 4.90
N CYS A 67 4.25 -16.19 5.61
CA CYS A 67 4.23 -14.85 5.02
C CYS A 67 5.60 -14.17 5.17
N ALA A 68 5.89 -13.18 4.31
CA ALA A 68 7.00 -12.27 4.53
C ALA A 68 6.49 -10.89 5.00
N VAL A 69 7.02 -10.42 6.10
CA VAL A 69 6.67 -9.14 6.75
C VAL A 69 7.93 -8.42 7.21
N THR A 70 7.85 -7.12 7.43
CA THR A 70 8.97 -6.29 7.86
C THR A 70 8.66 -5.50 9.13
N LYS A 71 9.70 -4.97 9.77
CA LYS A 71 9.60 -3.87 10.71
C LYS A 71 9.69 -2.56 9.94
N GLN A 72 8.56 -1.91 9.72
CA GLN A 72 8.47 -0.63 9.03
C GLN A 72 8.97 0.51 9.93
N VAL A 73 9.84 1.35 9.39
CA VAL A 73 10.53 2.43 10.11
C VAL A 73 10.38 3.79 9.44
N HIS A 74 9.52 3.89 8.41
CA HIS A 74 9.34 5.07 7.57
C HIS A 74 10.62 5.48 6.81
N GLY A 75 11.44 4.48 6.46
CA GLY A 75 12.62 4.61 5.61
C GLY A 75 12.31 4.30 4.14
N ASN A 76 13.35 4.11 3.34
CA ASN A 76 13.24 3.72 1.94
C ASN A 76 13.93 2.37 1.62
N GLU A 77 14.26 1.59 2.64
CA GLU A 77 14.77 0.24 2.41
C GLU A 77 13.65 -0.65 1.87
N VAL A 78 13.94 -1.30 0.76
CA VAL A 78 13.08 -2.30 0.11
C VAL A 78 13.86 -3.61 0.04
N ARG A 79 13.30 -4.68 0.57
CA ARG A 79 13.96 -5.98 0.62
C ARG A 79 13.41 -6.93 -0.43
N VAL A 80 14.29 -7.57 -1.19
CA VAL A 80 13.94 -8.74 -1.98
C VAL A 80 13.85 -9.94 -1.05
N VAL A 81 12.72 -10.64 -1.05
CA VAL A 81 12.41 -11.75 -0.13
C VAL A 81 12.11 -13.04 -0.87
N THR A 82 12.42 -14.14 -0.21
CA THR A 82 12.21 -15.52 -0.67
C THR A 82 11.54 -16.34 0.42
N GLY A 83 11.27 -17.61 0.18
CA GLY A 83 10.74 -18.53 1.19
C GLY A 83 11.62 -18.65 2.46
N ALA A 84 12.89 -18.28 2.37
CA ALA A 84 13.79 -18.22 3.54
C ALA A 84 13.47 -17.05 4.49
N ASP A 85 12.75 -16.03 3.99
CA ASP A 85 12.32 -14.85 4.75
C ASP A 85 10.93 -15.01 5.36
N LYS A 86 10.31 -16.19 5.27
CA LYS A 86 9.04 -16.50 5.93
C LYS A 86 9.13 -16.24 7.41
N HIS A 87 8.13 -15.56 7.95
CA HIS A 87 8.11 -15.16 9.34
C HIS A 87 6.70 -15.12 9.88
N VAL A 88 6.56 -15.33 11.19
CA VAL A 88 5.26 -15.26 11.86
C VAL A 88 4.68 -13.85 11.71
N CYS A 89 3.60 -13.71 10.93
CA CYS A 89 2.93 -12.44 10.74
C CYS A 89 2.46 -11.89 12.10
N GLY A 90 2.83 -10.64 12.40
CA GLY A 90 2.57 -9.99 13.69
C GLY A 90 3.63 -10.26 14.77
N SER A 91 4.70 -10.99 14.50
CA SER A 91 5.85 -11.10 15.39
C SER A 91 6.95 -10.08 15.03
N LYS A 92 7.98 -9.96 15.89
CA LYS A 92 9.13 -9.11 15.58
C LYS A 92 9.91 -9.70 14.41
N THR A 93 10.12 -8.91 13.37
CA THR A 93 10.95 -9.28 12.24
C THR A 93 12.42 -8.97 12.50
N PRO A 94 13.36 -9.73 11.91
CA PRO A 94 14.79 -9.53 12.12
C PRO A 94 15.37 -8.34 11.37
N TYR A 95 14.62 -7.71 10.44
CA TYR A 95 15.11 -6.63 9.59
C TYR A 95 14.10 -5.48 9.48
N GLU A 96 14.66 -4.30 9.27
CA GLU A 96 13.92 -3.08 9.03
C GLU A 96 13.81 -2.85 7.51
N ALA A 97 12.60 -2.66 7.01
CA ALA A 97 12.32 -2.26 5.64
C ALA A 97 10.89 -1.73 5.56
N ASP A 98 10.63 -0.85 4.61
CA ASP A 98 9.30 -0.30 4.34
C ASP A 98 8.71 -0.82 3.02
N GLY A 99 9.45 -1.65 2.29
CA GLY A 99 8.98 -2.34 1.11
C GLY A 99 9.52 -3.76 0.99
N LEU A 100 8.74 -4.63 0.36
CA LEU A 100 9.08 -6.00 0.00
C LEU A 100 8.87 -6.22 -1.49
N VAL A 101 9.78 -6.96 -2.11
CA VAL A 101 9.69 -7.42 -3.50
C VAL A 101 9.97 -8.90 -3.55
N THR A 102 9.25 -9.66 -4.39
CA THR A 102 9.51 -11.08 -4.60
C THR A 102 9.08 -11.55 -5.99
N THR A 103 9.72 -12.63 -6.45
CA THR A 103 9.29 -13.44 -7.59
C THR A 103 8.76 -14.80 -7.15
N GLU A 104 8.72 -15.06 -5.86
CA GLU A 104 8.41 -16.38 -5.33
C GLU A 104 6.90 -16.62 -5.28
N ARG A 105 6.45 -17.70 -5.92
CA ARG A 105 5.05 -18.12 -5.93
C ARG A 105 4.63 -18.66 -4.57
N GLY A 106 3.40 -18.35 -4.17
CA GLY A 106 2.85 -18.80 -2.90
C GLY A 106 3.47 -18.14 -1.66
N LEU A 107 4.28 -17.06 -1.83
CA LEU A 107 4.80 -16.26 -0.74
C LEU A 107 4.04 -14.94 -0.63
N PRO A 108 3.05 -14.79 0.26
CA PRO A 108 2.40 -13.51 0.50
C PRO A 108 3.35 -12.51 1.15
N ILE A 109 3.36 -11.29 0.62
CA ILE A 109 4.10 -10.15 1.17
C ILE A 109 3.14 -9.05 1.57
N PHE A 110 3.46 -8.33 2.66
CA PHE A 110 2.55 -7.34 3.26
C PHE A 110 3.24 -6.04 3.60
N CYS A 111 2.47 -4.95 3.59
CA CYS A 111 2.75 -3.74 4.36
C CYS A 111 1.57 -3.40 5.27
N PHE A 112 1.86 -2.73 6.39
CA PHE A 112 0.87 -2.33 7.39
C PHE A 112 0.81 -0.81 7.47
N VAL A 113 -0.39 -0.25 7.48
CA VAL A 113 -0.59 1.19 7.42
C VAL A 113 -1.71 1.64 8.37
N ALA A 114 -1.59 2.89 8.83
CA ALA A 114 -2.67 3.66 9.42
C ALA A 114 -2.42 5.11 8.98
N ASP A 115 -3.15 5.58 7.97
CA ASP A 115 -3.00 6.84 7.25
C ASP A 115 -1.92 6.86 6.14
N CYS A 116 -0.79 6.17 6.29
CA CYS A 116 0.20 6.07 5.22
C CYS A 116 -0.38 5.38 3.99
N VAL A 117 0.18 5.64 2.81
CA VAL A 117 -0.29 5.05 1.54
C VAL A 117 0.27 3.64 1.40
N PRO A 118 -0.55 2.57 1.39
CA PRO A 118 -0.09 1.27 0.97
C PRO A 118 -0.05 1.21 -0.56
N ALA A 119 1.05 0.76 -1.14
CA ALA A 119 1.18 0.54 -2.56
C ALA A 119 1.52 -0.92 -2.84
N LEU A 120 0.70 -1.57 -3.67
CA LEU A 120 0.94 -2.91 -4.20
C LEU A 120 1.30 -2.77 -5.67
N LEU A 121 2.42 -3.36 -6.09
CA LEU A 121 2.86 -3.36 -7.47
C LEU A 121 2.95 -4.79 -7.99
N CYS A 122 2.62 -4.99 -9.27
CA CYS A 122 2.64 -6.29 -9.92
C CYS A 122 3.04 -6.14 -11.37
N ASP A 123 4.08 -6.86 -11.76
CA ASP A 123 4.33 -7.22 -13.15
C ASP A 123 3.94 -8.69 -13.33
N ALA A 124 2.72 -8.92 -13.80
CA ALA A 124 2.18 -10.28 -13.95
C ALA A 124 2.86 -11.06 -15.09
N GLU A 125 3.38 -10.35 -16.10
CA GLU A 125 4.05 -10.96 -17.24
C GLU A 125 5.40 -11.55 -16.82
N HIS A 126 6.15 -10.82 -15.99
CA HIS A 126 7.47 -11.23 -15.52
C HIS A 126 7.43 -11.90 -14.13
N GLY A 127 6.24 -11.96 -13.50
CA GLY A 127 6.07 -12.64 -12.20
C GLY A 127 6.80 -11.94 -11.06
N VAL A 128 6.76 -10.60 -11.00
CA VAL A 128 7.37 -9.80 -9.93
C VAL A 128 6.31 -9.00 -9.20
N ILE A 129 6.29 -9.07 -7.87
CA ILE A 129 5.35 -8.30 -7.03
C ILE A 129 6.06 -7.52 -5.94
N ALA A 130 5.41 -6.45 -5.48
CA ALA A 130 5.87 -5.66 -4.36
C ALA A 130 4.73 -5.21 -3.44
N ALA A 131 5.03 -5.07 -2.14
CA ALA A 131 4.18 -4.44 -1.15
C ALA A 131 4.96 -3.35 -0.42
N VAL A 132 4.49 -2.11 -0.45
CA VAL A 132 5.27 -0.92 -0.07
C VAL A 132 4.47 -0.03 0.87
N HIS A 133 5.09 0.35 1.98
CA HIS A 133 4.60 1.33 2.94
C HIS A 133 5.09 2.73 2.55
N CYS A 134 4.25 3.51 1.89
CA CYS A 134 4.57 4.86 1.46
C CYS A 134 4.07 5.89 2.50
N GLY A 135 4.72 5.97 3.66
CA GLY A 135 4.61 7.12 4.54
C GLY A 135 5.23 8.36 3.87
N TRP A 136 4.94 9.59 4.34
CA TRP A 136 5.46 10.77 3.67
C TRP A 136 7.01 10.80 3.64
N ARG A 137 7.66 10.36 4.74
CA ARG A 137 9.13 10.26 4.79
C ARG A 137 9.67 9.22 3.81
N SER A 138 9.05 8.05 3.77
CA SER A 138 9.41 6.98 2.82
C SER A 138 9.21 7.44 1.37
N SER A 139 8.10 8.12 1.09
CA SER A 139 7.80 8.64 -0.25
C SER A 139 8.87 9.64 -0.71
N VAL A 140 9.18 10.66 0.10
CA VAL A 140 10.17 11.68 -0.28
C VAL A 140 11.62 11.18 -0.26
N ALA A 141 11.88 10.04 0.40
CA ALA A 141 13.11 9.30 0.31
C ALA A 141 13.17 8.34 -0.91
N ASP A 142 12.17 8.44 -1.80
CA ASP A 142 12.05 7.71 -3.06
C ASP A 142 11.90 6.19 -2.92
N ILE A 143 11.12 5.74 -1.93
CA ILE A 143 10.88 4.29 -1.75
C ILE A 143 10.28 3.64 -3.01
N LEU A 144 9.42 4.35 -3.76
CA LEU A 144 8.84 3.84 -5.00
C LEU A 144 9.90 3.68 -6.10
N GLY A 145 10.85 4.62 -6.20
CA GLY A 145 11.99 4.50 -7.11
C GLY A 145 12.83 3.27 -6.80
N VAL A 146 13.21 3.09 -5.53
CA VAL A 146 13.94 1.90 -5.07
C VAL A 146 13.15 0.61 -5.35
N THR A 147 11.82 0.64 -5.16
CA THR A 147 10.97 -0.53 -5.42
C THR A 147 10.97 -0.90 -6.90
N VAL A 148 10.71 0.06 -7.79
CA VAL A 148 10.68 -0.17 -9.24
C VAL A 148 12.05 -0.62 -9.74
N GLU A 149 13.15 -0.01 -9.27
CA GLU A 149 14.51 -0.46 -9.59
C GLU A 149 14.74 -1.93 -9.22
N LYS A 150 14.36 -2.34 -7.99
CA LYS A 150 14.49 -3.73 -7.56
C LYS A 150 13.58 -4.68 -8.34
N MET A 151 12.37 -4.26 -8.69
CA MET A 151 11.48 -5.05 -9.56
C MET A 151 12.11 -5.24 -10.96
N CYS A 152 12.67 -4.18 -11.55
CA CYS A 152 13.36 -4.26 -12.84
C CYS A 152 14.60 -5.15 -12.77
N ALA A 153 15.37 -5.10 -11.68
CA ALA A 153 16.50 -6.00 -11.47
C ALA A 153 16.09 -7.49 -11.41
N LEU A 154 14.83 -7.77 -11.12
CA LEU A 154 14.22 -9.11 -11.14
C LEU A 154 13.50 -9.43 -12.46
N GLY A 155 13.60 -8.56 -13.46
CA GLY A 155 13.06 -8.79 -14.79
C GLY A 155 11.75 -8.05 -15.10
N ALA A 156 11.21 -7.27 -14.19
CA ALA A 156 10.03 -6.47 -14.46
C ALA A 156 10.33 -5.32 -15.44
N GLU A 157 9.32 -4.94 -16.20
CA GLU A 157 9.38 -3.79 -17.11
C GLU A 157 8.46 -2.68 -16.59
N PRO A 158 8.93 -1.41 -16.43
CA PRO A 158 8.12 -0.34 -15.86
C PRO A 158 6.76 -0.16 -16.55
N GLU A 159 6.71 -0.32 -17.88
CA GLU A 159 5.48 -0.20 -18.65
C GLU A 159 4.47 -1.32 -18.39
N SER A 160 4.93 -2.50 -17.94
CA SER A 160 4.10 -3.67 -17.60
C SER A 160 3.67 -3.65 -16.14
N ILE A 161 4.34 -2.88 -15.28
CA ILE A 161 3.98 -2.80 -13.87
C ILE A 161 2.61 -2.13 -13.71
N CYS A 162 1.73 -2.82 -13.01
CA CYS A 162 0.47 -2.28 -12.49
C CYS A 162 0.65 -1.93 -11.01
N ALA A 163 0.11 -0.80 -10.58
CA ALA A 163 0.18 -0.33 -9.21
C ALA A 163 -1.22 -0.01 -8.65
N ALA A 164 -1.50 -0.46 -7.44
CA ALA A 164 -2.71 -0.14 -6.70
C ALA A 164 -2.34 0.53 -5.37
N MET A 165 -2.81 1.75 -5.16
CA MET A 165 -2.68 2.47 -3.89
C MET A 165 -3.97 2.36 -3.10
N GLY A 166 -3.90 1.81 -1.89
CA GLY A 166 -5.06 1.60 -1.03
C GLY A 166 -5.53 2.84 -0.29
N ALA A 167 -6.54 2.64 0.55
CA ALA A 167 -7.06 3.69 1.43
C ALA A 167 -5.94 4.24 2.33
N SER A 168 -5.88 5.56 2.43
CA SER A 168 -4.89 6.31 3.21
C SER A 168 -5.47 7.65 3.62
N ILE A 169 -4.75 8.43 4.43
CA ILE A 169 -5.22 9.79 4.74
C ILE A 169 -5.27 10.62 3.46
N GLY A 170 -6.44 11.18 3.17
CA GLY A 170 -6.64 11.98 1.98
C GLY A 170 -6.21 13.44 2.18
N ARG A 171 -6.08 14.18 1.08
CA ARG A 171 -5.84 15.63 1.07
C ARG A 171 -6.80 16.40 2.00
N CYS A 172 -8.04 15.93 2.15
CA CYS A 172 -9.04 16.54 3.06
C CYS A 172 -8.62 16.54 4.53
N CYS A 173 -7.70 15.65 4.95
CA CYS A 173 -7.33 15.42 6.35
C CYS A 173 -5.83 15.44 6.63
N PHE A 174 -4.98 15.34 5.59
CA PHE A 174 -3.53 15.32 5.77
C PHE A 174 -2.97 16.74 5.86
N GLU A 175 -3.23 17.38 7.00
CA GLU A 175 -2.69 18.69 7.36
C GLU A 175 -1.24 18.56 7.86
N THR A 176 -0.35 19.39 7.31
CA THR A 176 1.09 19.40 7.58
C THR A 176 1.62 20.80 7.72
N ASP A 177 2.83 20.93 8.21
CA ASP A 177 3.64 22.14 8.10
C ASP A 177 4.31 22.21 6.72
N ASP A 178 5.03 23.28 6.41
CA ASP A 178 5.62 23.51 5.08
C ASP A 178 6.78 22.57 4.75
N ASP A 179 7.35 21.89 5.73
CA ASP A 179 8.41 20.89 5.54
C ASP A 179 7.98 19.72 4.64
N VAL A 180 6.72 19.30 4.72
CA VAL A 180 6.20 18.20 3.90
C VAL A 180 5.97 18.64 2.44
N PRO A 181 5.26 19.74 2.13
CA PRO A 181 5.16 20.26 0.77
C PRO A 181 6.52 20.50 0.09
N ASP A 182 7.47 21.08 0.81
CA ASP A 182 8.80 21.37 0.27
C ASP A 182 9.57 20.06 -0.05
N ALA A 183 9.47 19.08 0.83
CA ALA A 183 10.06 17.77 0.58
C ALA A 183 9.40 17.05 -0.61
N VAL A 184 8.08 17.15 -0.79
CA VAL A 184 7.35 16.57 -1.93
C VAL A 184 7.75 17.25 -3.25
N LYS A 185 7.88 18.58 -3.28
CA LYS A 185 8.38 19.30 -4.47
C LYS A 185 9.79 18.85 -4.87
N LYS A 186 10.68 18.76 -3.89
CA LYS A 186 12.05 18.28 -4.11
C LYS A 186 12.06 16.84 -4.65
N TYR A 187 11.24 15.99 -4.08
CA TYR A 187 11.10 14.60 -4.48
C TYR A 187 10.62 14.44 -5.93
N LEU A 188 9.61 15.19 -6.33
CA LEU A 188 9.06 15.14 -7.68
C LEU A 188 9.89 15.92 -8.72
N GLY A 189 10.79 16.81 -8.28
CA GLY A 189 11.58 17.67 -9.15
C GLY A 189 10.75 18.67 -9.95
N CYS A 190 9.53 19.00 -9.49
CA CYS A 190 8.62 19.93 -10.13
C CYS A 190 7.85 20.73 -9.07
N ASP A 191 7.07 21.73 -9.53
CA ASP A 191 6.37 22.65 -8.61
C ASP A 191 5.31 21.95 -7.73
N ALA A 192 4.66 20.91 -8.24
CA ALA A 192 3.73 20.05 -7.49
C ALA A 192 2.61 20.79 -6.71
N GLU A 193 2.38 22.10 -6.96
CA GLU A 193 1.36 22.88 -6.24
C GLU A 193 -0.05 22.31 -6.38
N GLU A 194 -0.33 21.56 -7.44
CA GLU A 194 -1.60 20.88 -7.65
C GLU A 194 -1.94 19.84 -6.57
N PHE A 195 -0.93 19.37 -5.82
CA PHE A 195 -1.11 18.40 -4.73
C PHE A 195 -1.33 19.06 -3.37
N PHE A 196 -1.35 20.39 -3.31
CA PHE A 196 -1.43 21.15 -2.06
C PHE A 196 -2.63 22.08 -2.01
N ASP A 197 -3.27 22.17 -0.83
CA ASP A 197 -4.21 23.23 -0.48
C ASP A 197 -3.63 24.04 0.69
N ARG A 198 -3.15 25.24 0.42
CA ARG A 198 -2.65 26.17 1.43
C ARG A 198 -3.79 26.66 2.31
N ARG A 199 -3.59 26.61 3.63
CA ARG A 199 -4.58 27.06 4.61
C ARG A 199 -4.11 28.32 5.34
N PRO A 200 -5.05 29.17 5.82
CA PRO A 200 -4.68 30.25 6.73
C PRO A 200 -3.93 29.72 7.95
N GLY A 201 -2.91 30.46 8.41
CA GLY A 201 -2.09 30.07 9.56
C GLY A 201 -0.89 29.18 9.24
N GLY A 202 -0.51 29.05 7.95
CA GLY A 202 0.72 28.36 7.55
C GLY A 202 0.62 26.84 7.52
N LYS A 203 -0.60 26.29 7.52
CA LYS A 203 -0.81 24.85 7.34
C LYS A 203 -1.11 24.53 5.88
N THR A 204 -0.72 23.33 5.44
CA THR A 204 -0.95 22.85 4.08
C THR A 204 -1.57 21.46 4.11
N MET A 205 -2.65 21.30 3.34
CA MET A 205 -3.23 19.96 3.09
C MET A 205 -2.51 19.33 1.91
N VAL A 206 -2.05 18.10 2.06
CA VAL A 206 -1.20 17.41 1.06
C VAL A 206 -1.91 16.19 0.50
N ASP A 207 -1.87 16.03 -0.82
CA ASP A 207 -2.26 14.79 -1.51
C ASP A 207 -1.05 13.89 -1.77
N LEU A 208 -0.67 13.10 -0.76
CA LEU A 208 0.47 12.19 -0.88
C LEU A 208 0.22 11.06 -1.88
N ARG A 209 -1.05 10.66 -2.07
CA ARG A 209 -1.41 9.63 -3.06
C ARG A 209 -1.14 10.12 -4.48
N ALA A 210 -1.61 11.33 -4.79
CA ALA A 210 -1.39 11.93 -6.09
C ALA A 210 0.11 12.16 -6.36
N ALA A 211 0.87 12.58 -5.36
CA ALA A 211 2.32 12.72 -5.45
C ALA A 211 3.01 11.37 -5.75
N ASN A 212 2.64 10.30 -5.06
CA ASN A 212 3.17 8.97 -5.30
C ASN A 212 2.76 8.43 -6.69
N ALA A 213 1.53 8.68 -7.13
CA ALA A 213 1.08 8.31 -8.48
C ALA A 213 1.85 9.07 -9.58
N MET A 214 2.14 10.36 -9.36
CA MET A 214 3.01 11.13 -10.26
C MET A 214 4.40 10.50 -10.32
N ARG A 215 4.98 10.13 -9.17
CA ARG A 215 6.29 9.50 -9.15
C ARG A 215 6.33 8.19 -9.92
N LEU A 216 5.34 7.33 -9.78
CA LEU A 216 5.26 6.09 -10.56
C LEU A 216 5.24 6.35 -12.08
N ARG A 217 4.53 7.39 -12.52
CA ARG A 217 4.56 7.80 -13.94
C ARG A 217 5.95 8.26 -14.38
N GLN A 218 6.65 9.04 -13.53
CA GLN A 218 8.03 9.46 -13.80
C GLN A 218 9.00 8.26 -13.89
N LEU A 219 8.69 7.16 -13.19
CA LEU A 219 9.44 5.91 -13.23
C LEU A 219 9.09 5.02 -14.44
N GLY A 220 8.18 5.47 -15.31
CA GLY A 220 7.84 4.78 -16.55
C GLY A 220 6.57 3.92 -16.49
N LEU A 221 5.87 3.87 -15.38
CA LEU A 221 4.57 3.18 -15.34
C LEU A 221 3.54 3.93 -16.18
N ARG A 222 2.74 3.19 -16.92
CA ARG A 222 1.62 3.77 -17.70
C ARG A 222 0.55 4.30 -16.77
N ALA A 223 -0.03 5.45 -17.10
CA ALA A 223 -1.05 6.09 -16.26
C ALA A 223 -2.28 5.18 -16.04
N GLU A 224 -2.67 4.42 -17.05
CA GLU A 224 -3.78 3.46 -17.00
C GLU A 224 -3.49 2.22 -16.15
N ASN A 225 -2.24 1.99 -15.78
CA ASN A 225 -1.81 0.91 -14.88
C ASN A 225 -1.73 1.35 -13.42
N ILE A 226 -2.06 2.60 -13.11
CA ILE A 226 -1.99 3.14 -11.75
C ILE A 226 -3.41 3.40 -11.25
N ASP A 227 -3.84 2.63 -10.26
CA ASP A 227 -5.10 2.83 -9.56
C ASP A 227 -4.87 3.44 -8.18
N VAL A 228 -5.70 4.42 -7.82
CA VAL A 228 -5.57 5.16 -6.57
C VAL A 228 -6.91 5.22 -5.87
N SER A 229 -6.99 4.61 -4.68
CA SER A 229 -8.19 4.68 -3.84
C SER A 229 -8.54 6.13 -3.51
N ARG A 230 -9.82 6.46 -3.58
CA ARG A 230 -10.37 7.77 -3.18
C ARG A 230 -10.71 7.83 -1.69
N GLU A 231 -10.71 6.71 -1.00
CA GLU A 231 -11.10 6.62 0.41
C GLU A 231 -10.07 7.28 1.34
N CYS A 232 -10.55 8.16 2.20
CA CYS A 232 -9.74 8.77 3.25
C CYS A 232 -9.94 8.01 4.55
N THR A 233 -8.86 7.45 5.11
CA THR A 233 -8.92 6.68 6.35
C THR A 233 -9.47 7.47 7.52
N MET A 234 -9.15 8.77 7.62
CA MET A 234 -9.64 9.64 8.68
C MET A 234 -11.12 9.99 8.52
N CYS A 235 -11.58 10.29 7.29
CA CYS A 235 -13.01 10.56 7.03
C CYS A 235 -13.86 9.31 7.23
N SER A 236 -13.32 8.15 6.86
CA SER A 236 -13.99 6.85 6.95
C SER A 236 -13.42 6.01 8.10
N HIS A 237 -13.20 6.64 9.26
CA HIS A 237 -12.61 6.02 10.44
C HIS A 237 -13.46 4.87 11.03
N GLU A 238 -14.71 4.76 10.65
CA GLU A 238 -15.58 3.64 10.98
C GLU A 238 -15.21 2.36 10.20
N LYS A 239 -14.53 2.53 9.04
CA LYS A 239 -14.12 1.44 8.14
C LYS A 239 -12.63 1.17 8.21
N TYR A 240 -11.83 2.18 8.55
CA TYR A 240 -10.37 2.14 8.48
C TYR A 240 -9.73 2.63 9.77
N TRP A 241 -8.63 2.01 10.15
CA TRP A 241 -7.75 2.58 11.16
C TRP A 241 -7.08 3.85 10.62
N SER A 242 -7.16 4.93 11.41
CA SER A 242 -6.48 6.19 11.15
C SER A 242 -5.69 6.61 12.36
N HIS A 243 -4.38 6.71 12.20
CA HIS A 243 -3.49 7.20 13.25
C HIS A 243 -3.85 8.63 13.67
N ARG A 244 -4.16 9.50 12.71
CA ARG A 244 -4.55 10.88 12.96
C ARG A 244 -5.87 10.97 13.75
N TYR A 245 -6.84 10.13 13.42
CA TYR A 245 -8.11 10.07 14.14
C TYR A 245 -7.91 9.54 15.56
N THR A 246 -7.21 8.41 15.74
CA THR A 246 -7.00 7.79 17.06
C THR A 246 -6.20 8.70 18.00
N GLN A 247 -5.22 9.45 17.47
CA GLN A 247 -4.51 10.47 18.26
C GLN A 247 -5.44 11.58 18.75
N ARG A 248 -6.35 12.09 17.89
CA ARG A 248 -7.29 13.15 18.28
C ARG A 248 -8.33 12.69 19.29
N MET A 249 -8.75 11.42 19.19
CA MET A 249 -9.80 10.85 20.03
C MET A 249 -9.28 10.11 21.27
N GLY A 250 -7.98 9.98 21.43
CA GLY A 250 -7.38 9.24 22.57
C GLY A 250 -7.69 7.74 22.55
N GLN A 251 -7.93 7.16 21.37
CA GLN A 251 -8.28 5.75 21.20
C GLN A 251 -7.04 4.86 21.02
N GLY A 252 -7.24 3.54 21.12
CA GLY A 252 -6.20 2.55 20.86
C GLY A 252 -5.66 2.61 19.42
N ARG A 253 -4.47 2.06 19.21
CA ARG A 253 -3.82 2.01 17.89
C ARG A 253 -4.19 0.72 17.17
N GLY A 254 -4.41 0.82 15.87
CA GLY A 254 -4.56 -0.32 14.97
C GLY A 254 -3.92 -0.03 13.62
N SER A 255 -3.88 -1.02 12.74
CA SER A 255 -3.34 -0.89 11.38
C SER A 255 -4.18 -1.65 10.37
N LEU A 256 -4.04 -1.26 9.12
CA LEU A 256 -4.56 -1.94 7.95
C LEU A 256 -3.43 -2.77 7.35
N ALA A 257 -3.71 -3.97 6.89
CA ALA A 257 -2.77 -4.76 6.11
C ALA A 257 -3.09 -4.61 4.61
N ALA A 258 -2.09 -4.36 3.79
CA ALA A 258 -2.16 -4.52 2.35
C ALA A 258 -1.18 -5.62 1.94
N GLY A 259 -1.65 -6.60 1.17
CA GLY A 259 -0.85 -7.76 0.81
C GLY A 259 -1.12 -8.26 -0.59
N ILE A 260 -0.13 -8.95 -1.15
CA ILE A 260 -0.15 -9.52 -2.49
C ILE A 260 0.62 -10.84 -2.51
N VAL A 261 0.20 -11.75 -3.37
CA VAL A 261 0.85 -13.05 -3.62
C VAL A 261 0.82 -13.38 -5.11
N LEU A 262 1.86 -14.04 -5.59
CA LEU A 262 1.86 -14.74 -6.89
C LEU A 262 1.30 -16.14 -6.71
N ASP A 263 0.33 -16.52 -7.54
CA ASP A 263 -0.20 -17.89 -7.63
C ASP A 263 0.66 -18.79 -8.51
#